data_3046b9a8e8b06cc3778cea566a283728
#
_entry.id   3046b9a8e8b06cc3778cea566a283728
#
_cell.length_a   1.000
_cell.length_b   1.000
_cell.length_c   1.000
_cell.angle_alpha   90.00
_cell.angle_beta   90.00
_cell.angle_gamma   90.00
#
_symmetry.space_group_name_H-M   'P 1'
#
loop_
_entity.id
_entity.type
_entity.pdbx_description
1 polymer ?
#
loop_
_entity_poly.entity_id
_entity_poly.type
_entity_poly.pdbx_seq_one_letter_code
_entity_poly.pdbx_strand_id
1 'polypeptide(L)'
;MWTWTNYVVHVCQKANVAQVPARKHQERTVDFTRNLRQMLWTRVGENKDFANRKRMADALGIDPSQLNRFMDGERGLSVESLGRIMDGLGARLVLPGEAEAEAAREVCFVSPRTTGAMNDAMPPAAEDYFAVPLAAEPVAAGPGRIPQDDIRGWVLVWRHHESVRFRSDLVAVTIGKNEMSMVPTLHPGDIVLVDRAEKSPDPDGKIMLVTEPDGGCAVKRVATRPVDGDVEFVFYSDNSKVYPPRVCRLNRDYGGELGNAIGGRVVWAWSDMTMK
;
A
#
# COMPACT_ATOMS: atom_id res chain seq x y z
N MET A 1 -26.69 4.89 14.53
CA MET A 1 -25.52 4.59 15.39
C MET A 1 -24.93 3.27 14.87
N TRP A 2 -23.97 3.35 13.94
CA TRP A 2 -23.40 2.20 13.26
C TRP A 2 -22.02 1.93 13.82
N THR A 3 -21.88 0.82 14.49
CA THR A 3 -20.59 0.33 14.99
C THR A 3 -19.86 -0.40 13.85
N TRP A 4 -18.74 0.17 13.41
CA TRP A 4 -17.87 -0.44 12.42
C TRP A 4 -16.92 -1.42 13.11
N THR A 5 -16.98 -2.67 12.72
CA THR A 5 -16.05 -3.71 13.16
C THR A 5 -14.78 -3.63 12.33
N ASN A 6 -13.65 -3.41 12.98
CA ASN A 6 -12.33 -3.38 12.36
C ASN A 6 -11.93 -4.79 11.89
N TYR A 7 -11.62 -4.91 10.60
CA TYR A 7 -11.07 -6.15 10.04
C TYR A 7 -9.55 -6.08 10.01
N VAL A 8 -8.91 -6.97 10.76
CA VAL A 8 -7.48 -7.24 10.64
C VAL A 8 -7.32 -8.42 9.67
N VAL A 9 -6.65 -8.18 8.55
CA VAL A 9 -6.35 -9.24 7.58
C VAL A 9 -5.03 -9.91 7.98
N HIS A 10 -5.09 -11.15 8.46
CA HIS A 10 -3.91 -11.98 8.66
C HIS A 10 -3.48 -12.61 7.32
N VAL A 11 -2.28 -12.29 6.87
CA VAL A 11 -1.66 -12.98 5.74
C VAL A 11 -1.11 -14.32 6.22
N CYS A 12 -1.79 -15.42 5.86
CA CYS A 12 -1.32 -16.77 6.15
C CYS A 12 -0.19 -17.17 5.20
N GLN A 13 1.00 -17.38 5.74
CA GLN A 13 2.13 -17.98 5.04
C GLN A 13 2.03 -19.50 5.13
N LYS A 14 1.72 -20.20 4.03
CA LYS A 14 2.00 -21.64 3.89
C LYS A 14 2.83 -21.87 2.66
N ALA A 15 4.14 -21.94 2.86
CA ALA A 15 5.05 -22.52 1.91
C ALA A 15 5.07 -24.04 2.09
N ASN A 16 4.62 -24.79 1.10
CA ASN A 16 4.97 -26.20 0.92
C ASN A 16 5.39 -26.36 -0.53
N VAL A 17 6.70 -26.39 -0.74
CA VAL A 17 7.31 -26.72 -2.02
C VAL A 17 7.33 -28.25 -2.11
N ALA A 18 6.34 -28.82 -2.75
CA ALA A 18 6.37 -30.20 -3.21
C ALA A 18 6.79 -30.21 -4.68
N GLN A 19 7.77 -31.06 -5.02
CA GLN A 19 8.25 -31.30 -6.39
C GLN A 19 7.10 -31.60 -7.36
N VAL A 20 7.00 -30.79 -8.42
CA VAL A 20 5.94 -30.86 -9.42
C VAL A 20 6.39 -31.80 -10.56
N PRO A 21 5.68 -32.90 -10.88
CA PRO A 21 6.03 -33.80 -11.97
C PRO A 21 5.79 -33.15 -13.35
N ALA A 22 6.61 -33.53 -14.32
CA ALA A 22 6.74 -32.95 -15.67
C ALA A 22 5.44 -32.79 -16.52
N ARG A 23 4.35 -33.43 -16.14
CA ARG A 23 3.05 -33.32 -16.85
C ARG A 23 2.35 -31.97 -16.72
N LYS A 24 2.70 -31.13 -15.73
CA LYS A 24 2.07 -29.81 -15.53
C LYS A 24 2.59 -28.71 -16.48
N HIS A 25 3.70 -28.94 -17.19
CA HIS A 25 4.19 -27.95 -18.16
C HIS A 25 3.28 -27.79 -19.39
N GLN A 26 2.59 -28.85 -19.81
CA GLN A 26 1.73 -28.82 -20.99
C GLN A 26 0.40 -28.13 -20.71
N GLU A 27 -0.16 -28.29 -19.52
CA GLU A 27 -1.38 -27.58 -19.07
C GLU A 27 -1.12 -26.07 -18.90
N ARG A 28 0.05 -25.66 -18.39
CA ARG A 28 0.40 -24.24 -18.24
C ARG A 28 0.50 -23.50 -19.58
N THR A 29 1.00 -24.16 -20.62
CA THR A 29 1.13 -23.53 -21.96
C THR A 29 -0.24 -23.30 -22.62
N VAL A 30 -1.18 -24.21 -22.42
CA VAL A 30 -2.57 -24.07 -22.89
C VAL A 30 -3.27 -22.94 -22.14
N ASP A 31 -3.07 -22.83 -20.84
CA ASP A 31 -3.65 -21.77 -20.01
C ASP A 31 -3.15 -20.38 -20.42
N PHE A 32 -1.86 -20.20 -20.70
CA PHE A 32 -1.31 -18.91 -21.14
C PHE A 32 -1.98 -18.45 -22.45
N THR A 33 -2.08 -19.31 -23.46
CA THR A 33 -2.69 -18.96 -24.74
C THR A 33 -4.18 -18.64 -24.60
N ARG A 34 -4.88 -19.40 -23.77
CA ARG A 34 -6.30 -19.17 -23.45
C ARG A 34 -6.50 -17.84 -22.72
N ASN A 35 -5.67 -17.57 -21.71
CA ASN A 35 -5.74 -16.34 -20.92
C ASN A 35 -5.41 -15.12 -21.79
N LEU A 36 -4.41 -15.21 -22.66
CA LEU A 36 -4.07 -14.13 -23.58
C LEU A 36 -5.24 -13.82 -24.55
N ARG A 37 -5.89 -14.85 -25.10
CA ARG A 37 -7.09 -14.65 -25.93
C ARG A 37 -8.23 -13.98 -25.16
N GLN A 38 -8.50 -14.46 -23.97
CA GLN A 38 -9.54 -13.89 -23.11
C GLN A 38 -9.26 -12.42 -22.78
N MET A 39 -8.00 -12.10 -22.44
CA MET A 39 -7.56 -10.72 -22.19
C MET A 39 -7.76 -9.82 -23.42
N LEU A 40 -7.40 -10.28 -24.63
CA LEU A 40 -7.63 -9.51 -25.86
C LEU A 40 -9.13 -9.30 -26.14
N TRP A 41 -9.96 -10.32 -25.89
CA TRP A 41 -11.40 -10.22 -26.04
C TRP A 41 -12.03 -9.19 -25.08
N THR A 42 -11.54 -9.07 -23.86
CA THR A 42 -12.06 -8.08 -22.90
C THR A 42 -11.77 -6.64 -23.30
N ARG A 43 -10.78 -6.41 -24.18
CA ARG A 43 -10.35 -5.07 -24.60
C ARG A 43 -10.97 -4.58 -25.92
N VAL A 44 -11.83 -5.38 -26.54
CA VAL A 44 -12.51 -5.02 -27.79
C VAL A 44 -14.01 -4.85 -27.56
N GLY A 45 -14.57 -3.75 -27.99
CA GLY A 45 -16.00 -3.46 -27.94
C GLY A 45 -16.31 -1.99 -27.72
N GLU A 46 -17.59 -1.67 -27.59
CA GLU A 46 -18.06 -0.33 -27.29
C GLU A 46 -17.61 0.08 -25.86
N ASN A 47 -17.03 1.26 -25.73
CA ASN A 47 -16.43 1.79 -24.49
C ASN A 47 -15.24 0.98 -23.93
N LYS A 48 -14.52 0.25 -24.81
CA LYS A 48 -13.28 -0.45 -24.46
C LYS A 48 -12.08 0.16 -25.15
N ASP A 49 -10.88 -0.36 -24.83
CA ASP A 49 -9.60 0.15 -25.37
C ASP A 49 -9.59 0.21 -26.90
N PHE A 50 -10.25 -0.74 -27.56
CA PHE A 50 -10.35 -0.82 -29.02
C PHE A 50 -11.80 -1.02 -29.44
N ALA A 51 -12.31 -0.14 -30.32
CA ALA A 51 -13.67 -0.22 -30.82
C ALA A 51 -13.98 -1.53 -31.60
N ASN A 52 -12.98 -2.13 -32.24
CA ASN A 52 -13.09 -3.39 -32.94
C ASN A 52 -11.72 -4.06 -33.14
N ARG A 53 -11.70 -5.34 -33.55
CA ARG A 53 -10.50 -6.13 -33.75
C ARG A 53 -9.54 -5.55 -34.78
N LYS A 54 -10.06 -4.90 -35.85
CA LYS A 54 -9.23 -4.25 -36.85
C LYS A 54 -8.44 -3.10 -36.26
N ARG A 55 -9.10 -2.23 -35.49
CA ARG A 55 -8.42 -1.13 -34.77
C ARG A 55 -7.36 -1.64 -33.78
N MET A 56 -7.64 -2.74 -33.10
CA MET A 56 -6.66 -3.39 -32.23
C MET A 56 -5.46 -3.90 -33.05
N ALA A 57 -5.70 -4.59 -34.15
CA ALA A 57 -4.63 -5.11 -35.01
C ALA A 57 -3.74 -4.00 -35.55
N ASP A 58 -4.34 -2.92 -36.04
CA ASP A 58 -3.64 -1.74 -36.54
C ASP A 58 -2.78 -1.08 -35.43
N ALA A 59 -3.33 -0.93 -34.23
CA ALA A 59 -2.63 -0.33 -33.09
C ALA A 59 -1.46 -1.21 -32.60
N LEU A 60 -1.60 -2.52 -32.66
CA LEU A 60 -0.56 -3.48 -32.24
C LEU A 60 0.43 -3.81 -33.37
N GLY A 61 0.25 -3.26 -34.56
CA GLY A 61 1.11 -3.52 -35.71
C GLY A 61 1.08 -4.97 -36.19
N ILE A 62 -0.08 -5.66 -36.07
CA ILE A 62 -0.27 -7.06 -36.45
C ILE A 62 -1.26 -7.14 -37.62
N ASP A 63 -1.05 -8.12 -38.50
CA ASP A 63 -2.01 -8.38 -39.58
C ASP A 63 -3.38 -8.75 -38.98
N PRO A 64 -4.48 -8.06 -39.42
CA PRO A 64 -5.80 -8.29 -38.87
C PRO A 64 -6.30 -9.75 -39.02
N SER A 65 -5.93 -10.44 -40.10
CA SER A 65 -6.31 -11.83 -40.31
C SER A 65 -5.58 -12.76 -39.33
N GLN A 66 -4.32 -12.44 -39.03
CA GLN A 66 -3.55 -13.19 -38.04
C GLN A 66 -4.10 -13.04 -36.64
N LEU A 67 -4.45 -11.79 -36.24
CA LEU A 67 -5.05 -11.52 -34.94
C LEU A 67 -6.41 -12.19 -34.80
N ASN A 68 -7.28 -12.10 -35.82
CA ASN A 68 -8.59 -12.73 -35.81
C ASN A 68 -8.50 -14.24 -35.61
N ARG A 69 -7.67 -14.95 -36.44
CA ARG A 69 -7.48 -16.41 -36.30
C ARG A 69 -6.93 -16.82 -34.95
N PHE A 70 -6.06 -16.00 -34.36
CA PHE A 70 -5.58 -16.24 -33.01
C PHE A 70 -6.70 -16.08 -31.97
N MET A 71 -7.43 -14.99 -32.01
CA MET A 71 -8.54 -14.72 -31.10
C MET A 71 -9.64 -15.78 -31.20
N ASP A 72 -9.93 -16.26 -32.41
CA ASP A 72 -10.93 -17.32 -32.65
C ASP A 72 -10.41 -18.75 -32.32
N GLY A 73 -9.15 -18.86 -31.99
CA GLY A 73 -8.55 -20.13 -31.56
C GLY A 73 -8.06 -21.03 -32.70
N GLU A 74 -8.11 -20.55 -33.93
CA GLU A 74 -7.76 -21.33 -35.12
C GLU A 74 -6.25 -21.48 -35.34
N ARG A 75 -5.46 -20.51 -34.86
CA ARG A 75 -4.01 -20.48 -35.05
C ARG A 75 -3.27 -19.88 -33.87
N GLY A 76 -2.02 -20.32 -33.66
CA GLY A 76 -1.08 -19.71 -32.73
C GLY A 76 -0.49 -18.40 -33.26
N LEU A 77 0.14 -17.64 -32.39
CA LEU A 77 0.92 -16.45 -32.74
C LEU A 77 2.40 -16.83 -32.93
N SER A 78 3.09 -16.13 -33.82
CA SER A 78 4.54 -16.13 -33.83
C SER A 78 5.10 -15.39 -32.61
N VAL A 79 6.33 -15.70 -32.20
CA VAL A 79 7.01 -15.01 -31.10
C VAL A 79 7.09 -13.49 -31.37
N GLU A 80 7.30 -13.11 -32.62
CA GLU A 80 7.36 -11.71 -33.03
C GLU A 80 6.00 -11.00 -32.85
N SER A 81 4.89 -11.65 -33.29
CA SER A 81 3.54 -11.12 -33.09
C SER A 81 3.15 -11.05 -31.62
N LEU A 82 3.60 -12.02 -30.80
CA LEU A 82 3.43 -11.98 -29.36
C LEU A 82 4.19 -10.79 -28.74
N GLY A 83 5.43 -10.56 -29.16
CA GLY A 83 6.20 -9.39 -28.72
C GLY A 83 5.49 -8.09 -28.99
N ARG A 84 4.97 -7.89 -30.22
CA ARG A 84 4.20 -6.69 -30.59
C ARG A 84 2.92 -6.50 -29.74
N ILE A 85 2.23 -7.59 -29.42
CA ILE A 85 1.08 -7.55 -28.52
C ILE A 85 1.51 -7.08 -27.13
N MET A 86 2.58 -7.66 -26.60
CA MET A 86 3.08 -7.32 -25.27
C MET A 86 3.53 -5.85 -25.20
N ASP A 87 4.32 -5.40 -26.17
CA ASP A 87 4.80 -4.01 -26.25
C ASP A 87 3.62 -3.02 -26.38
N GLY A 88 2.68 -3.31 -27.28
CA GLY A 88 1.54 -2.45 -27.52
C GLY A 88 0.53 -2.38 -26.36
N LEU A 89 0.52 -3.39 -25.50
CA LEU A 89 -0.31 -3.43 -24.28
C LEU A 89 0.44 -3.00 -23.02
N GLY A 90 1.72 -2.69 -23.11
CA GLY A 90 2.58 -2.44 -21.96
C GLY A 90 2.74 -3.66 -21.05
N ALA A 91 2.56 -4.87 -21.61
CA ALA A 91 2.68 -6.12 -20.88
C ALA A 91 4.12 -6.64 -20.93
N ARG A 92 4.58 -7.28 -19.87
CA ARG A 92 5.89 -7.94 -19.81
C ARG A 92 5.75 -9.42 -19.48
N LEU A 93 6.70 -10.23 -19.97
CA LEU A 93 6.79 -11.61 -19.57
C LEU A 93 7.53 -11.66 -18.23
N VAL A 94 6.89 -12.22 -17.22
CA VAL A 94 7.49 -12.42 -15.90
C VAL A 94 7.85 -13.90 -15.76
N LEU A 95 9.11 -14.19 -15.47
CA LEU A 95 9.58 -15.58 -15.29
C LEU A 95 9.15 -16.11 -13.90
N PRO A 96 8.90 -17.43 -13.76
CA PRO A 96 8.68 -18.03 -12.46
C PRO A 96 9.89 -17.76 -11.55
N GLY A 97 9.66 -17.12 -10.39
CA GLY A 97 10.70 -16.61 -9.50
C GLY A 97 10.77 -15.08 -9.48
N GLU A 98 10.61 -14.41 -10.60
CA GLU A 98 10.39 -12.96 -10.63
C GLU A 98 8.93 -12.61 -10.28
N ALA A 99 7.98 -13.47 -10.68
CA ALA A 99 6.58 -13.34 -10.33
C ALA A 99 6.32 -13.49 -8.82
N GLU A 100 7.17 -14.21 -8.09
CA GLU A 100 7.03 -14.36 -6.63
C GLU A 100 7.42 -13.08 -5.88
N ALA A 101 8.27 -12.25 -6.46
CA ALA A 101 8.63 -10.95 -5.90
C ALA A 101 7.57 -9.87 -6.18
N GLU A 102 6.82 -9.99 -7.28
CA GLU A 102 5.81 -9.02 -7.72
C GLU A 102 4.37 -9.54 -7.67
N ALA A 103 4.17 -10.84 -7.52
CA ALA A 103 2.82 -11.37 -7.36
C ALA A 103 2.18 -10.70 -6.15
N ALA A 104 1.20 -9.85 -6.42
CA ALA A 104 0.30 -9.40 -5.39
C ALA A 104 -0.17 -10.66 -4.68
N ARG A 105 0.25 -10.85 -3.43
CA ARG A 105 -0.13 -12.00 -2.62
C ARG A 105 -1.66 -12.02 -2.63
N GLU A 106 -2.22 -13.16 -2.98
CA GLU A 106 -3.67 -13.31 -3.06
C GLU A 106 -4.28 -12.89 -1.74
N VAL A 107 -5.18 -11.92 -1.78
CA VAL A 107 -5.92 -11.49 -0.60
C VAL A 107 -7.02 -12.49 -0.38
N CYS A 108 -6.92 -13.27 0.70
CA CYS A 108 -7.98 -14.18 1.10
C CYS A 108 -9.13 -13.37 1.71
N PHE A 109 -10.29 -13.38 1.04
CA PHE A 109 -11.51 -12.81 1.60
C PHE A 109 -12.17 -13.83 2.52
N VAL A 110 -12.43 -13.42 3.75
CA VAL A 110 -13.21 -14.24 4.69
C VAL A 110 -14.68 -14.10 4.30
N SER A 111 -15.28 -15.19 3.83
CA SER A 111 -16.72 -15.21 3.57
C SER A 111 -17.48 -15.02 4.88
N PRO A 112 -18.33 -13.98 4.99
CA PRO A 112 -19.14 -13.80 6.18
C PRO A 112 -20.10 -14.99 6.35
N ARG A 113 -20.14 -15.57 7.53
CA ARG A 113 -21.13 -16.61 7.89
C ARG A 113 -22.51 -16.00 8.20
N THR A 114 -22.91 -14.98 7.50
CA THR A 114 -24.21 -14.36 7.71
C THR A 114 -25.25 -15.06 6.85
N THR A 115 -26.31 -15.52 7.48
CA THR A 115 -27.49 -16.14 6.86
C THR A 115 -28.46 -15.12 6.25
N GLY A 116 -28.12 -13.86 6.24
CA GLY A 116 -28.90 -12.82 5.58
C GLY A 116 -28.37 -12.59 4.17
N ALA A 117 -29.27 -12.37 3.21
CA ALA A 117 -28.90 -11.99 1.86
C ALA A 117 -27.87 -10.85 1.90
N MET A 118 -26.64 -11.15 1.53
CA MET A 118 -25.68 -10.12 1.16
C MET A 118 -26.22 -9.55 -0.15
N ASN A 119 -27.02 -8.49 -0.03
CA ASN A 119 -27.48 -7.74 -1.17
C ASN A 119 -26.26 -7.29 -1.95
N ASP A 120 -26.10 -7.75 -3.18
CA ASP A 120 -25.31 -7.21 -4.29
C ASP A 120 -23.96 -6.52 -3.98
N ALA A 121 -23.43 -6.64 -2.76
CA ALA A 121 -22.11 -6.14 -2.44
C ALA A 121 -21.07 -7.03 -3.12
N MET A 122 -20.53 -6.55 -4.20
CA MET A 122 -19.38 -7.19 -4.84
C MET A 122 -18.23 -7.32 -3.81
N PRO A 123 -17.55 -8.47 -3.76
CA PRO A 123 -16.36 -8.58 -2.94
C PRO A 123 -15.36 -7.49 -3.37
N PRO A 124 -14.62 -6.87 -2.42
CA PRO A 124 -13.66 -5.83 -2.76
C PRO A 124 -12.58 -6.39 -3.70
N ALA A 125 -12.24 -5.61 -4.72
CA ALA A 125 -11.18 -5.95 -5.66
C ALA A 125 -9.80 -5.55 -5.10
N ALA A 126 -8.72 -6.09 -5.66
CA ALA A 126 -7.36 -5.73 -5.25
C ALA A 126 -7.08 -4.23 -5.41
N GLU A 127 -7.65 -3.61 -6.43
CA GLU A 127 -7.57 -2.18 -6.70
C GLU A 127 -8.27 -1.30 -5.65
N ASP A 128 -9.11 -1.85 -4.79
CA ASP A 128 -9.76 -1.13 -3.70
C ASP A 128 -8.84 -0.91 -2.49
N TYR A 129 -7.62 -1.44 -2.53
CA TYR A 129 -6.68 -1.34 -1.43
C TYR A 129 -5.36 -0.72 -1.86
N PHE A 130 -4.73 -0.03 -0.91
CA PHE A 130 -3.30 0.28 -0.94
C PHE A 130 -2.54 -0.77 -0.15
N ALA A 131 -1.47 -1.32 -0.71
CA ALA A 131 -0.48 -2.06 0.04
C ALA A 131 0.56 -1.04 0.56
N VAL A 132 0.46 -0.69 1.83
CA VAL A 132 1.34 0.30 2.47
C VAL A 132 2.49 -0.42 3.16
N PRO A 133 3.76 -0.02 2.92
CA PRO A 133 4.91 -0.63 3.57
C PRO A 133 4.86 -0.40 5.09
N LEU A 134 5.09 -1.47 5.86
CA LEU A 134 5.24 -1.43 7.31
C LEU A 134 6.73 -1.39 7.63
N ALA A 135 7.19 -0.29 8.23
CA ALA A 135 8.58 -0.12 8.63
C ALA A 135 9.02 -1.25 9.58
N ALA A 136 10.25 -1.71 9.41
CA ALA A 136 10.82 -2.80 10.19
C ALA A 136 11.01 -2.39 11.66
N GLU A 137 11.47 -1.17 11.89
CA GLU A 137 11.71 -0.65 13.23
C GLU A 137 10.48 0.08 13.78
N PRO A 138 10.11 -0.19 15.05
CA PRO A 138 9.05 0.55 15.72
C PRO A 138 9.54 1.98 16.04
N VAL A 139 8.60 2.91 16.11
CA VAL A 139 8.84 4.28 16.57
C VAL A 139 9.29 4.24 18.02
N ALA A 140 10.26 5.09 18.38
CA ALA A 140 10.99 5.17 19.65
C ALA A 140 12.15 4.17 19.81
N ALA A 141 12.52 3.39 18.79
CA ALA A 141 13.58 2.38 18.91
C ALA A 141 14.88 2.69 18.13
N GLY A 142 15.00 3.83 17.43
CA GLY A 142 16.20 4.06 16.62
C GLY A 142 16.42 5.49 16.12
N PRO A 143 17.58 5.77 15.51
CA PRO A 143 17.93 7.10 15.01
C PRO A 143 17.00 7.54 13.89
N GLY A 144 16.37 8.61 14.10
CA GLY A 144 15.57 9.62 13.42
C GLY A 144 15.11 9.51 11.98
N ARG A 145 15.39 8.47 11.25
CA ARG A 145 14.84 8.23 9.91
C ARG A 145 14.24 6.85 9.83
N ILE A 146 12.97 6.77 9.41
CA ILE A 146 12.43 5.49 8.94
C ILE A 146 13.26 5.13 7.70
N PRO A 147 14.06 4.06 7.74
CA PRO A 147 14.78 3.60 6.56
C PRO A 147 13.74 3.31 5.47
N GLN A 148 13.87 3.94 4.32
CA GLN A 148 12.91 3.72 3.22
C GLN A 148 12.98 2.30 2.66
N ASP A 149 14.09 1.60 2.94
CA ASP A 149 14.42 0.31 2.35
C ASP A 149 14.25 -0.87 3.30
N ASP A 150 13.97 -0.63 4.59
CA ASP A 150 13.80 -1.70 5.57
C ASP A 150 12.32 -1.82 5.97
N ILE A 151 11.62 -2.71 5.27
CA ILE A 151 10.21 -3.00 5.51
C ILE A 151 10.04 -4.40 6.09
N ARG A 152 9.27 -4.51 7.18
CA ARG A 152 8.90 -5.78 7.81
C ARG A 152 7.78 -6.50 7.09
N GLY A 153 6.94 -5.76 6.38
CA GLY A 153 5.77 -6.31 5.70
C GLY A 153 4.90 -5.21 5.10
N TRP A 154 3.65 -5.55 4.85
CA TRP A 154 2.68 -4.67 4.21
C TRP A 154 1.39 -4.64 4.99
N VAL A 155 0.76 -3.47 5.04
CA VAL A 155 -0.58 -3.27 5.61
C VAL A 155 -1.54 -2.93 4.47
N LEU A 156 -2.64 -3.67 4.37
CA LEU A 156 -3.67 -3.35 3.38
C LEU A 156 -4.61 -2.29 3.95
N VAL A 157 -4.77 -1.20 3.22
CA VAL A 157 -5.59 -0.06 3.59
C VAL A 157 -6.65 0.16 2.54
N TRP A 158 -7.93 0.20 2.93
CA TRP A 158 -9.02 0.46 2.00
C TRP A 158 -8.93 1.90 1.47
N ARG A 159 -8.65 2.02 0.16
CA ARG A 159 -8.32 3.30 -0.48
C ARG A 159 -9.46 4.31 -0.54
N HIS A 160 -10.71 3.86 -0.42
CA HIS A 160 -11.90 4.71 -0.48
C HIS A 160 -12.23 5.38 0.87
N HIS A 161 -11.52 5.04 1.93
CA HIS A 161 -11.73 5.68 3.23
C HIS A 161 -11.30 7.16 3.18
N GLU A 162 -12.09 8.04 3.78
CA GLU A 162 -11.89 9.49 3.74
C GLU A 162 -10.48 9.93 4.18
N SER A 163 -9.94 9.28 5.20
CA SER A 163 -8.62 9.60 5.72
C SER A 163 -7.47 9.25 4.78
N VAL A 164 -7.69 8.43 3.74
CA VAL A 164 -6.60 7.91 2.89
C VAL A 164 -6.83 8.10 1.39
N ARG A 165 -8.06 8.30 0.92
CA ARG A 165 -8.45 8.28 -0.50
C ARG A 165 -7.67 9.22 -1.43
N PHE A 166 -7.10 10.30 -0.90
CA PHE A 166 -6.36 11.29 -1.68
C PHE A 166 -4.86 11.34 -1.33
N ARG A 167 -4.35 10.30 -0.65
CA ARG A 167 -2.98 10.24 -0.18
C ARG A 167 -2.19 9.21 -0.98
N SER A 168 -0.97 9.57 -1.35
CA SER A 168 -0.11 8.73 -2.19
C SER A 168 1.22 8.34 -1.53
N ASP A 169 1.63 9.05 -0.48
CA ASP A 169 2.91 8.83 0.19
C ASP A 169 2.70 8.34 1.63
N LEU A 170 2.21 7.10 1.73
CA LEU A 170 1.85 6.47 2.99
C LEU A 170 2.91 5.49 3.46
N VAL A 171 3.18 5.48 4.76
CA VAL A 171 3.97 4.45 5.45
C VAL A 171 3.26 4.04 6.74
N ALA A 172 3.32 2.77 7.08
CA ALA A 172 2.86 2.27 8.36
C ALA A 172 4.04 2.09 9.33
N VAL A 173 3.87 2.48 10.58
CA VAL A 173 4.86 2.30 11.64
C VAL A 173 4.22 1.72 12.89
N THR A 174 4.95 0.90 13.63
CA THR A 174 4.48 0.33 14.90
C THR A 174 4.89 1.22 16.05
N ILE A 175 4.00 1.49 17.00
CA ILE A 175 4.34 2.14 18.27
C ILE A 175 5.18 1.16 19.11
N GLY A 176 6.31 1.61 19.58
CA GLY A 176 7.25 0.80 20.39
C GLY A 176 6.59 0.23 21.64
N LYS A 177 7.02 -0.97 22.08
CA LYS A 177 6.44 -1.69 23.23
C LYS A 177 6.50 -0.91 24.55
N ASN A 178 7.44 0.00 24.69
CA ASN A 178 7.63 0.81 25.90
C ASN A 178 7.18 2.27 25.72
N GLU A 179 6.57 2.59 24.57
CA GLU A 179 6.17 3.95 24.23
C GLU A 179 4.77 4.26 24.76
N MET A 180 4.72 4.92 25.91
CA MET A 180 3.47 5.27 26.61
C MET A 180 3.10 6.75 26.48
N SER A 181 3.84 7.52 25.68
CA SER A 181 3.68 8.98 25.63
C SER A 181 2.35 9.44 25.08
N MET A 182 1.78 8.67 24.14
CA MET A 182 0.51 9.01 23.47
C MET A 182 -0.71 8.30 24.06
N VAL A 183 -0.58 7.62 25.18
CA VAL A 183 -1.72 7.05 25.93
C VAL A 183 -2.59 8.19 26.50
N PRO A 184 -3.93 8.13 26.36
CA PRO A 184 -4.74 6.99 25.93
C PRO A 184 -5.06 6.92 24.42
N THR A 185 -4.58 7.86 23.62
CA THR A 185 -4.93 7.92 22.18
C THR A 185 -4.28 6.80 21.38
N LEU A 186 -2.98 6.56 21.61
CA LEU A 186 -2.22 5.48 21.00
C LEU A 186 -1.53 4.68 22.08
N HIS A 187 -1.45 3.36 21.89
CA HIS A 187 -0.87 2.43 22.84
C HIS A 187 0.34 1.70 22.25
N PRO A 188 1.23 1.16 23.10
CA PRO A 188 2.28 0.26 22.67
C PRO A 188 1.75 -0.87 21.79
N GLY A 189 2.41 -1.12 20.66
CA GLY A 189 2.00 -2.13 19.69
C GLY A 189 0.97 -1.69 18.66
N ASP A 190 0.33 -0.53 18.82
CA ASP A 190 -0.54 0.04 17.80
C ASP A 190 0.26 0.27 16.49
N ILE A 191 -0.39 0.07 15.35
CA ILE A 191 0.16 0.43 14.04
C ILE A 191 -0.48 1.74 13.62
N VAL A 192 0.32 2.74 13.27
CA VAL A 192 -0.16 4.02 12.77
C VAL A 192 0.19 4.18 11.29
N LEU A 193 -0.73 4.78 10.54
CA LEU A 193 -0.54 5.14 9.14
C LEU A 193 -0.12 6.60 9.07
N VAL A 194 1.01 6.84 8.46
CA VAL A 194 1.62 8.18 8.34
C VAL A 194 1.61 8.61 6.89
N ASP A 195 1.09 9.80 6.62
CA ASP A 195 1.22 10.50 5.34
C ASP A 195 2.47 11.37 5.37
N ARG A 196 3.50 10.97 4.63
CA ARG A 196 4.80 11.68 4.57
C ARG A 196 4.75 12.95 3.73
N ALA A 197 3.72 13.09 2.88
CA ALA A 197 3.51 14.31 2.10
C ALA A 197 2.94 15.44 2.95
N GLU A 198 2.18 15.13 4.03
CA GLU A 198 1.61 16.13 4.92
C GLU A 198 2.52 16.40 6.12
N LYS A 199 3.38 17.42 5.98
CA LYS A 199 4.32 17.83 7.02
C LYS A 199 3.89 19.07 7.79
N SER A 200 2.82 19.73 7.38
CA SER A 200 2.32 20.92 8.08
C SER A 200 1.61 20.54 9.39
N PRO A 201 2.07 21.02 10.54
CA PRO A 201 1.40 20.81 11.82
C PRO A 201 0.14 21.66 12.00
N ASP A 202 -0.11 22.64 11.12
CA ASP A 202 -1.28 23.50 11.17
C ASP A 202 -2.59 22.75 10.76
N PRO A 203 -3.70 22.87 11.50
CA PRO A 203 -3.79 23.50 12.81
C PRO A 203 -3.04 22.73 13.90
N ASP A 204 -2.70 23.44 14.97
CA ASP A 204 -1.99 22.86 16.12
C ASP A 204 -2.72 21.64 16.72
N GLY A 205 -1.93 20.72 17.23
CA GLY A 205 -2.45 19.53 17.90
C GLY A 205 -2.60 18.30 17.01
N LYS A 206 -2.23 18.39 15.73
CA LYS A 206 -2.14 17.19 14.87
C LYS A 206 -1.15 16.18 15.46
N ILE A 207 -1.51 14.91 15.36
CA ILE A 207 -0.60 13.81 15.68
C ILE A 207 0.34 13.61 14.50
N MET A 208 1.63 13.77 14.75
CA MET A 208 2.67 13.72 13.74
C MET A 208 3.74 12.70 14.12
N LEU A 209 4.35 12.10 13.12
CA LEU A 209 5.62 11.44 13.25
C LEU A 209 6.69 12.52 13.27
N VAL A 210 7.48 12.58 14.33
CA VAL A 210 8.51 13.61 14.54
C VAL A 210 9.88 12.98 14.77
N THR A 211 10.91 13.73 14.44
CA THR A 211 12.28 13.42 14.84
C THR A 211 12.65 14.31 16.02
N GLU A 212 13.05 13.72 17.12
CA GLU A 212 13.55 14.47 18.28
C GLU A 212 15.01 14.92 18.03
N PRO A 213 15.49 16.00 18.68
CA PRO A 213 16.86 16.51 18.44
C PRO A 213 17.98 15.51 18.74
N ASP A 214 17.72 14.51 19.57
CA ASP A 214 18.65 13.41 19.84
C ASP A 214 18.67 12.32 18.75
N GLY A 215 17.88 12.53 17.69
CA GLY A 215 17.77 11.63 16.55
C GLY A 215 16.71 10.54 16.70
N GLY A 216 16.00 10.49 17.82
CA GLY A 216 14.90 9.54 18.05
C GLY A 216 13.68 9.87 17.19
N CYS A 217 12.98 8.83 16.70
CA CYS A 217 11.71 9.00 15.99
C CYS A 217 10.56 8.74 16.97
N ALA A 218 9.60 9.66 17.06
CA ALA A 218 8.48 9.57 17.99
C ALA A 218 7.15 9.99 17.33
N VAL A 219 6.05 9.55 17.90
CA VAL A 219 4.72 10.09 17.55
C VAL A 219 4.31 11.08 18.64
N LYS A 220 4.03 12.32 18.26
CA LYS A 220 3.67 13.41 19.18
C LYS A 220 2.58 14.28 18.58
N ARG A 221 1.93 15.07 19.44
CA ARG A 221 1.18 16.23 18.97
C ARG A 221 2.14 17.39 18.76
N VAL A 222 1.90 18.16 17.72
CA VAL A 222 2.77 19.27 17.35
C VAL A 222 1.97 20.56 17.36
N ALA A 223 2.53 21.56 18.03
CA ALA A 223 2.13 22.95 17.90
C ALA A 223 3.32 23.78 17.39
N THR A 224 3.04 24.88 16.70
CA THR A 224 4.07 25.74 16.16
C THR A 224 3.84 27.19 16.56
N ARG A 225 4.94 27.93 16.74
CA ARG A 225 4.88 29.38 16.89
C ARG A 225 6.08 30.05 16.23
N PRO A 226 5.88 31.22 15.59
CA PRO A 226 6.99 32.03 15.12
C PRO A 226 7.73 32.67 16.31
N VAL A 227 9.06 32.60 16.33
CA VAL A 227 9.89 33.20 17.38
C VAL A 227 11.16 33.75 16.75
N ASP A 228 11.39 35.05 16.82
CA ASP A 228 12.64 35.71 16.40
C ASP A 228 13.10 35.37 14.96
N GLY A 229 12.15 35.28 14.02
CA GLY A 229 12.44 34.88 12.63
C GLY A 229 12.71 33.39 12.42
N ASP A 230 12.50 32.56 13.43
CA ASP A 230 12.56 31.10 13.38
C ASP A 230 11.16 30.49 13.67
N VAL A 231 11.01 29.20 13.51
CA VAL A 231 9.83 28.44 13.89
C VAL A 231 10.18 27.57 15.10
N GLU A 232 9.42 27.74 16.17
CA GLU A 232 9.50 26.90 17.34
C GLU A 232 8.43 25.80 17.28
N PHE A 233 8.84 24.56 17.46
CA PHE A 233 7.95 23.41 17.61
C PHE A 233 7.79 23.08 19.08
N VAL A 234 6.57 22.83 19.49
CA VAL A 234 6.25 22.23 20.76
C VAL A 234 5.74 20.81 20.52
N PHE A 235 6.58 19.83 20.80
CA PHE A 235 6.21 18.41 20.78
C PHE A 235 5.62 18.04 22.13
N TYR A 236 4.36 17.64 22.16
CA TYR A 236 3.70 17.26 23.40
C TYR A 236 2.99 15.91 23.29
N SER A 237 2.84 15.30 24.44
CA SER A 237 2.32 13.96 24.61
C SER A 237 0.92 14.01 25.21
N ASP A 238 0.03 13.08 24.85
CA ASP A 238 -1.26 12.95 25.50
C ASP A 238 -1.09 12.56 26.99
N ASN A 239 -0.05 11.77 27.29
CA ASN A 239 0.38 11.47 28.66
C ASN A 239 1.38 12.52 29.20
N SER A 240 0.98 13.80 29.14
CA SER A 240 1.86 14.94 29.47
C SER A 240 2.32 14.98 30.94
N LYS A 241 1.63 14.30 31.84
CA LYS A 241 2.03 14.20 33.26
C LYS A 241 3.35 13.46 33.45
N VAL A 242 3.61 12.46 32.60
CA VAL A 242 4.81 11.64 32.65
C VAL A 242 5.81 12.09 31.58
N TYR A 243 5.31 12.57 30.43
CA TYR A 243 6.11 12.99 29.28
C TYR A 243 5.88 14.47 29.01
N PRO A 244 6.67 15.35 29.63
CA PRO A 244 6.48 16.80 29.49
C PRO A 244 6.75 17.27 28.05
N PRO A 245 6.16 18.39 27.65
CA PRO A 245 6.40 18.96 26.32
C PRO A 245 7.89 19.27 26.11
N ARG A 246 8.34 19.03 24.86
CA ARG A 246 9.69 19.37 24.40
C ARG A 246 9.60 20.51 23.41
N VAL A 247 10.43 21.52 23.57
CA VAL A 247 10.51 22.71 22.71
C VAL A 247 11.75 22.63 21.86
N CYS A 248 11.59 22.74 20.54
CA CYS A 248 12.67 22.66 19.56
C CYS A 248 12.58 23.86 18.59
N ARG A 249 13.67 24.25 17.96
CA ARG A 249 13.71 25.31 16.96
C ARG A 249 14.16 24.78 15.61
N LEU A 250 13.45 25.19 14.55
CA LEU A 250 13.70 24.70 13.21
C LEU A 250 15.13 24.93 12.75
N ASN A 251 15.62 26.16 12.86
CA ASN A 251 16.97 26.49 12.43
C ASN A 251 18.04 25.86 13.29
N ARG A 252 17.88 25.94 14.62
CA ARG A 252 18.89 25.48 15.57
C ARG A 252 19.02 23.95 15.61
N ASP A 253 17.89 23.26 15.68
CA ASP A 253 17.85 21.82 15.99
C ASP A 253 17.72 20.96 14.73
N TYR A 254 17.23 21.53 13.60
CA TYR A 254 16.94 20.80 12.37
C TYR A 254 17.55 21.42 11.09
N GLY A 255 18.44 22.43 11.25
CA GLY A 255 19.13 23.05 10.13
C GLY A 255 18.22 23.82 9.15
N GLY A 256 17.06 24.27 9.60
CA GLY A 256 16.09 24.99 8.77
C GLY A 256 15.20 24.10 7.90
N GLU A 257 15.37 22.78 7.98
CA GLU A 257 14.66 21.83 7.13
C GLU A 257 13.48 21.18 7.88
N LEU A 258 12.24 21.53 7.49
CA LEU A 258 11.01 20.97 8.10
C LEU A 258 10.98 19.43 8.04
N GLY A 259 11.46 18.84 6.96
CA GLY A 259 11.53 17.40 6.78
C GLY A 259 12.45 16.67 7.76
N ASN A 260 13.37 17.38 8.41
CA ASN A 260 14.22 16.82 9.46
C ASN A 260 13.48 16.78 10.82
N ALA A 261 12.51 17.67 11.03
CA ALA A 261 11.70 17.72 12.25
C ALA A 261 10.44 16.86 12.15
N ILE A 262 9.75 16.89 10.99
CA ILE A 262 8.45 16.29 10.77
C ILE A 262 8.53 15.20 9.69
N GLY A 263 8.29 13.96 10.08
CA GLY A 263 8.26 12.81 9.17
C GLY A 263 6.94 12.68 8.41
N GLY A 264 5.83 13.18 8.98
CA GLY A 264 4.51 13.15 8.36
C GLY A 264 3.37 13.15 9.36
N ARG A 265 2.14 13.25 8.88
CA ARG A 265 0.92 13.24 9.70
C ARG A 265 0.40 11.82 9.92
N VAL A 266 0.05 11.48 11.15
CA VAL A 266 -0.71 10.27 11.45
C VAL A 266 -2.16 10.48 11.01
N VAL A 267 -2.63 9.61 10.10
CA VAL A 267 -3.96 9.72 9.49
C VAL A 267 -4.90 8.58 9.86
N TRP A 268 -4.34 7.49 10.39
CA TRP A 268 -5.08 6.30 10.82
C TRP A 268 -4.29 5.53 11.87
N ALA A 269 -4.99 4.72 12.67
CA ALA A 269 -4.35 3.81 13.62
C ALA A 269 -5.14 2.50 13.74
N TRP A 270 -4.42 1.41 13.93
CA TRP A 270 -4.96 0.10 14.28
C TRP A 270 -4.45 -0.30 15.64
N SER A 271 -5.36 -0.76 16.49
CA SER A 271 -5.07 -1.24 17.83
C SER A 271 -5.37 -2.72 17.96
N ASP A 272 -4.45 -3.48 18.54
CA ASP A 272 -4.72 -4.86 18.96
C ASP A 272 -5.42 -4.85 20.31
N MET A 273 -6.72 -5.18 20.30
CA MET A 273 -7.55 -5.20 21.50
C MET A 273 -7.27 -6.39 22.42
N THR A 274 -6.53 -7.41 21.96
CA THR A 274 -6.16 -8.56 22.79
C THR A 274 -5.05 -8.24 23.78
N MET A 275 -4.33 -7.13 23.54
CA MET A 275 -3.22 -6.67 24.34
C MET A 275 -3.59 -5.55 25.33
N LYS A 276 -4.87 -5.17 25.40
CA LYS A 276 -5.42 -4.08 26.24
C LYS A 276 -6.18 -4.59 27.45
#